data_052662fb322cdd38011d8f2f6dc2704c
#
_entry.id   052662fb322cdd38011d8f2f6dc2704c
#
_cell.length_a   1.000
_cell.length_b   1.000
_cell.length_c   1.000
_cell.angle_alpha   90.00
_cell.angle_beta   90.00
_cell.angle_gamma   90.00
#
_symmetry.space_group_name_H-M   'P 1'
#
loop_
_entity.id
_entity.type
_entity.pdbx_description
1 polymer ?
#
loop_
_entity_poly.entity_id
_entity_poly.type
_entity_poly.pdbx_seq_one_letter_code
_entity_poly.pdbx_strand_id
1 'polypeptide(L)'
;MGKKPLNENQVKSLRKLVSGKPLHELLLNLSVDLMLRGSDLLNLKVSDVISENGKVKSEVMVKQKKTKKSTLRIPLSDHSIKTIQKHLMDKSRDDFIFKGQKSYTGKPISVIQYTRIVKQWMEMLGVDPIDYSSHSMRKTKPTVIYEKTKNIDAVRRLLGHSSVTATSSYIGVTDNSALDLARTYSF
;
A
#
# COMPACT_ATOMS: atom_id res chain seq x y z
N MET A 1 -7.91 -11.32 15.23
CA MET A 1 -7.53 -11.85 13.91
C MET A 1 -6.89 -10.76 13.07
N GLY A 2 -5.82 -11.03 12.36
CA GLY A 2 -5.14 -10.00 11.53
C GLY A 2 -5.96 -9.67 10.28
N LYS A 3 -5.85 -8.43 9.78
CA LYS A 3 -6.58 -8.02 8.57
C LYS A 3 -6.08 -8.76 7.33
N LYS A 4 -7.00 -9.15 6.43
CA LYS A 4 -6.71 -9.88 5.19
C LYS A 4 -6.07 -8.96 4.13
N PRO A 5 -5.09 -9.42 3.35
CA PRO A 5 -4.61 -8.72 2.16
C PRO A 5 -5.64 -8.81 1.04
N LEU A 6 -5.52 -7.95 0.02
CA LEU A 6 -6.20 -8.14 -1.25
C LEU A 6 -5.37 -9.08 -2.14
N ASN A 7 -6.04 -9.77 -3.06
CA ASN A 7 -5.37 -10.49 -4.13
C ASN A 7 -5.21 -9.62 -5.39
N GLU A 8 -4.44 -10.10 -6.37
CA GLU A 8 -4.16 -9.37 -7.61
C GLU A 8 -5.43 -9.04 -8.41
N ASN A 9 -6.41 -9.95 -8.46
CA ASN A 9 -7.67 -9.74 -9.19
C ASN A 9 -8.53 -8.66 -8.52
N GLN A 10 -8.59 -8.63 -7.18
CA GLN A 10 -9.27 -7.58 -6.44
C GLN A 10 -8.65 -6.21 -6.70
N VAL A 11 -7.31 -6.11 -6.71
CA VAL A 11 -6.61 -4.85 -7.04
C VAL A 11 -6.92 -4.41 -8.48
N LYS A 12 -6.89 -5.34 -9.45
CA LYS A 12 -7.24 -5.05 -10.85
C LYS A 12 -8.68 -4.56 -11.00
N SER A 13 -9.64 -5.20 -10.33
CA SER A 13 -11.05 -4.81 -10.35
C SER A 13 -11.25 -3.44 -9.69
N LEU A 14 -10.61 -3.19 -8.55
CA LEU A 14 -10.68 -1.88 -7.87
C LEU A 14 -10.15 -0.75 -8.74
N ARG A 15 -9.05 -0.94 -9.48
CA ARG A 15 -8.53 0.08 -10.40
C ARG A 15 -9.58 0.52 -11.42
N LYS A 16 -10.43 -0.39 -11.90
CA LYS A 16 -11.54 -0.07 -12.79
C LYS A 16 -12.66 0.68 -12.06
N LEU A 17 -13.05 0.21 -10.88
CA LEU A 17 -14.15 0.76 -10.09
C LEU A 17 -13.87 2.16 -9.51
N VAL A 18 -12.61 2.47 -9.24
CA VAL A 18 -12.22 3.78 -8.71
C VAL A 18 -11.73 4.75 -9.79
N SER A 19 -11.75 4.34 -11.06
CA SER A 19 -11.31 5.17 -12.19
C SER A 19 -12.11 6.49 -12.24
N GLY A 20 -11.40 7.59 -12.44
CA GLY A 20 -11.99 8.94 -12.44
C GLY A 20 -12.18 9.55 -11.04
N LYS A 21 -11.82 8.84 -9.96
CA LYS A 21 -11.89 9.36 -8.59
C LYS A 21 -10.47 9.65 -8.05
N PRO A 22 -9.94 10.88 -8.15
CA PRO A 22 -8.51 11.18 -7.91
C PRO A 22 -7.97 10.65 -6.59
N LEU A 23 -8.65 10.92 -5.46
CA LEU A 23 -8.24 10.45 -4.14
C LEU A 23 -8.18 8.92 -4.05
N HIS A 24 -9.16 8.23 -4.63
CA HIS A 24 -9.24 6.77 -4.58
C HIS A 24 -8.17 6.12 -5.48
N GLU A 25 -7.94 6.65 -6.68
CA GLU A 25 -6.89 6.17 -7.58
C GLU A 25 -5.50 6.30 -6.92
N LEU A 26 -5.21 7.48 -6.33
CA LEU A 26 -3.95 7.72 -5.62
C LEU A 26 -3.79 6.81 -4.40
N LEU A 27 -4.83 6.71 -3.56
CA LEU A 27 -4.80 5.84 -2.37
C LEU A 27 -4.55 4.38 -2.76
N LEU A 28 -5.29 3.85 -3.74
CA LEU A 28 -5.17 2.46 -4.16
C LEU A 28 -3.76 2.16 -4.68
N ASN A 29 -3.30 2.91 -5.68
CA ASN A 29 -2.05 2.61 -6.36
C ASN A 29 -0.83 2.83 -5.45
N LEU A 30 -0.76 3.98 -4.76
CA LEU A 30 0.38 4.27 -3.88
C LEU A 30 0.42 3.40 -2.62
N SER A 31 -0.74 3.01 -2.06
CA SER A 31 -0.75 2.13 -0.89
C SER A 31 -0.26 0.72 -1.22
N VAL A 32 -0.62 0.19 -2.39
CA VAL A 32 -0.15 -1.12 -2.86
C VAL A 32 1.35 -1.07 -3.15
N ASP A 33 1.82 -0.06 -3.90
CA ASP A 33 3.22 0.00 -4.27
C ASP A 33 4.16 0.25 -3.09
N LEU A 34 3.83 1.24 -2.26
CA LEU A 34 4.74 1.70 -1.20
C LEU A 34 4.67 0.88 0.08
N MET A 35 3.63 0.07 0.28
CA MET A 35 3.51 -0.83 1.44
C MET A 35 3.66 -0.10 2.79
N LEU A 36 3.34 1.19 2.85
CA LEU A 36 3.49 2.04 4.03
C LEU A 36 2.39 1.80 5.06
N ARG A 37 2.67 2.12 6.33
CA ARG A 37 1.60 2.27 7.33
C ARG A 37 0.67 3.41 6.92
N GLY A 38 -0.61 3.31 7.24
CA GLY A 38 -1.60 4.33 6.86
C GLY A 38 -1.17 5.75 7.27
N SER A 39 -0.61 5.91 8.47
CA SER A 39 -0.09 7.21 8.92
C SER A 39 1.08 7.73 8.10
N ASP A 40 1.98 6.85 7.64
CA ASP A 40 3.13 7.25 6.83
C ASP A 40 2.70 7.57 5.40
N LEU A 41 1.80 6.76 4.84
CA LEU A 41 1.21 6.98 3.51
C LEU A 41 0.51 8.34 3.43
N LEU A 42 -0.41 8.61 4.35
CA LEU A 42 -1.23 9.81 4.33
C LEU A 42 -0.44 11.12 4.53
N ASN A 43 0.75 11.03 5.12
CA ASN A 43 1.64 12.19 5.27
C ASN A 43 2.56 12.45 4.07
N LEU A 44 2.44 11.68 2.99
CA LEU A 44 3.19 11.96 1.77
C LEU A 44 2.78 13.30 1.17
N LYS A 45 3.78 14.06 0.77
CA LYS A 45 3.66 15.30 0.01
C LYS A 45 3.92 15.06 -1.47
N VAL A 46 3.50 15.97 -2.31
CA VAL A 46 3.77 15.94 -3.74
C VAL A 46 5.28 15.86 -4.01
N SER A 47 6.09 16.58 -3.22
CA SER A 47 7.57 16.53 -3.28
C SER A 47 8.18 15.17 -3.00
N ASP A 48 7.46 14.25 -2.35
CA ASP A 48 7.94 12.89 -2.13
C ASP A 48 7.92 12.05 -3.40
N VAL A 49 7.00 12.33 -4.32
CA VAL A 49 6.74 11.55 -5.56
C VAL A 49 7.07 12.31 -6.84
N ILE A 50 7.20 13.64 -6.80
CA ILE A 50 7.61 14.51 -7.92
C ILE A 50 8.94 15.17 -7.55
N SER A 51 9.90 15.09 -8.47
CA SER A 51 11.23 15.69 -8.31
C SER A 51 11.20 17.20 -8.54
N GLU A 52 12.30 17.88 -8.26
CA GLU A 52 12.41 19.34 -8.43
C GLU A 52 12.26 19.80 -9.88
N ASN A 53 12.67 18.96 -10.83
CA ASN A 53 12.51 19.22 -12.26
C ASN A 53 11.11 18.87 -12.81
N GLY A 54 10.12 18.64 -11.94
CA GLY A 54 8.73 18.38 -12.31
C GLY A 54 8.48 16.94 -12.84
N LYS A 55 9.45 16.04 -12.80
CA LYS A 55 9.26 14.65 -13.26
C LYS A 55 8.79 13.75 -12.12
N VAL A 56 7.90 12.81 -12.41
CA VAL A 56 7.52 11.76 -11.47
C VAL A 56 8.74 10.88 -11.18
N LYS A 57 8.99 10.62 -9.90
CA LYS A 57 10.09 9.76 -9.47
C LYS A 57 9.78 8.30 -9.83
N SER A 58 10.77 7.54 -10.26
CA SER A 58 10.65 6.09 -10.47
C SER A 58 10.65 5.30 -9.16
N GLU A 59 11.26 5.88 -8.12
CA GLU A 59 11.41 5.26 -6.79
C GLU A 59 11.11 6.27 -5.68
N VAL A 60 10.56 5.78 -4.58
CA VAL A 60 10.23 6.60 -3.40
C VAL A 60 10.85 6.01 -2.14
N MET A 61 11.49 6.86 -1.34
CA MET A 61 12.00 6.51 0.00
C MET A 61 11.30 7.40 1.03
N VAL A 62 10.80 6.78 2.10
CA VAL A 62 10.01 7.46 3.13
C VAL A 62 10.59 7.23 4.51
N LYS A 63 10.77 8.30 5.29
CA LYS A 63 11.12 8.18 6.71
C LYS A 63 9.87 7.87 7.52
N GLN A 64 9.84 6.67 8.09
CA GLN A 64 8.68 6.19 8.85
C GLN A 64 8.57 6.89 10.22
N LYS A 65 7.37 7.36 10.58
CA LYS A 65 7.13 8.07 11.85
C LYS A 65 7.41 7.21 13.09
N LYS A 66 6.95 5.95 13.08
CA LYS A 66 7.05 5.07 14.25
C LYS A 66 8.49 4.58 14.49
N THR A 67 9.19 4.17 13.46
CA THR A 67 10.52 3.54 13.59
C THR A 67 11.67 4.53 13.43
N LYS A 68 11.39 5.75 12.93
CA LYS A 68 12.35 6.77 12.53
C LYS A 68 13.35 6.32 11.42
N LYS A 69 13.20 5.09 10.92
CA LYS A 69 14.02 4.52 9.84
C LYS A 69 13.44 4.88 8.48
N SER A 70 14.30 5.02 7.49
CA SER A 70 13.88 5.15 6.10
C SER A 70 13.50 3.77 5.54
N THR A 71 12.53 3.75 4.62
CA THR A 71 12.26 2.56 3.79
C THR A 71 13.42 2.34 2.83
N LEU A 72 13.44 1.19 2.17
CA LEU A 72 14.20 1.05 0.94
C LEU A 72 13.68 2.06 -0.12
N ARG A 73 14.43 2.26 -1.18
CA ARG A 73 13.91 2.93 -2.38
C ARG A 73 12.94 1.99 -3.07
N ILE A 74 11.66 2.26 -2.91
CA ILE A 74 10.58 1.40 -3.41
C ILE A 74 10.21 1.86 -4.81
N PRO A 75 10.31 0.99 -5.83
CA PRO A 75 9.92 1.33 -7.20
C PRO A 75 8.41 1.54 -7.30
N LEU A 76 8.02 2.57 -8.05
CA LEU A 76 6.63 2.81 -8.42
C LEU A 76 6.28 2.01 -9.68
N SER A 77 5.09 1.40 -9.68
CA SER A 77 4.54 0.77 -10.88
C SER A 77 4.06 1.82 -11.89
N ASP A 78 3.90 1.40 -13.15
CA ASP A 78 3.32 2.24 -14.21
C ASP A 78 1.94 2.80 -13.81
N HIS A 79 1.15 2.03 -13.05
CA HIS A 79 -0.14 2.48 -12.54
C HIS A 79 0.01 3.67 -11.59
N SER A 80 0.96 3.61 -10.67
CA SER A 80 1.25 4.72 -9.75
C SER A 80 1.80 5.93 -10.49
N ILE A 81 2.75 5.72 -11.41
CA ILE A 81 3.34 6.80 -12.21
C ILE A 81 2.26 7.53 -13.02
N LYS A 82 1.43 6.80 -13.77
CA LYS A 82 0.32 7.37 -14.54
C LYS A 82 -0.69 8.10 -13.66
N THR A 83 -1.00 7.55 -12.49
CA THR A 83 -1.94 8.19 -11.55
C THR A 83 -1.37 9.49 -10.98
N ILE A 84 -0.08 9.52 -10.63
CA ILE A 84 0.61 10.73 -10.19
C ILE A 84 0.62 11.78 -11.30
N GLN A 85 1.00 11.40 -12.52
CA GLN A 85 0.97 12.29 -13.69
C GLN A 85 -0.41 12.89 -13.92
N LYS A 86 -1.47 12.09 -13.80
CA LYS A 86 -2.85 12.51 -14.04
C LYS A 86 -3.37 13.50 -13.00
N HIS A 87 -2.96 13.38 -11.73
CA HIS A 87 -3.65 14.08 -10.64
C HIS A 87 -2.77 15.03 -9.82
N LEU A 88 -1.45 14.99 -9.95
CA LEU A 88 -0.56 15.75 -9.07
C LEU A 88 0.35 16.75 -9.78
N MET A 89 0.40 16.77 -11.12
CA MET A 89 1.32 17.66 -11.84
C MET A 89 1.04 19.16 -11.60
N ASP A 90 -0.24 19.52 -11.37
CA ASP A 90 -0.66 20.89 -11.12
C ASP A 90 -0.69 21.26 -9.63
N LYS A 91 -0.25 20.37 -8.75
CA LYS A 91 -0.30 20.58 -7.30
C LYS A 91 1.00 21.18 -6.77
N SER A 92 0.88 21.99 -5.71
CA SER A 92 2.06 22.51 -5.01
C SER A 92 2.88 21.36 -4.42
N ARG A 93 4.20 21.48 -4.47
CA ARG A 93 5.14 20.49 -3.93
C ARG A 93 4.95 20.24 -2.43
N ASP A 94 4.50 21.27 -1.69
CA ASP A 94 4.24 21.19 -0.25
C ASP A 94 2.88 20.59 0.11
N ASP A 95 2.03 20.39 -0.88
CA ASP A 95 0.71 19.82 -0.68
C ASP A 95 0.78 18.35 -0.28
N PHE A 96 -0.09 17.95 0.66
CA PHE A 96 -0.32 16.52 0.90
C PHE A 96 -1.03 15.87 -0.29
N ILE A 97 -0.59 14.67 -0.65
CA ILE A 97 -1.18 13.91 -1.77
C ILE A 97 -2.66 13.57 -1.49
N PHE A 98 -2.97 13.22 -0.25
CA PHE A 98 -4.28 12.67 0.14
C PHE A 98 -5.15 13.69 0.88
N LYS A 99 -5.31 14.89 0.31
CA LYS A 99 -6.22 15.92 0.84
C LYS A 99 -7.68 15.48 0.71
N GLY A 100 -8.49 15.73 1.74
CA GLY A 100 -9.94 15.57 1.66
C GLY A 100 -10.57 16.67 0.82
N GLN A 101 -11.64 16.38 0.07
CA GLN A 101 -12.35 17.34 -0.77
C GLN A 101 -12.88 18.58 -0.01
N LYS A 102 -13.18 18.41 1.29
CA LYS A 102 -13.69 19.49 2.17
C LYS A 102 -12.64 20.00 3.15
N SER A 103 -11.35 19.74 2.91
CA SER A 103 -10.28 20.13 3.83
C SER A 103 -9.87 21.59 3.58
N TYR A 104 -10.57 22.53 4.18
CA TYR A 104 -10.13 23.94 4.27
C TYR A 104 -8.78 24.10 4.98
N THR A 105 -8.34 23.09 5.73
CA THR A 105 -7.11 23.13 6.51
C THR A 105 -5.86 22.64 5.75
N GLY A 106 -6.02 22.18 4.52
CA GLY A 106 -4.92 21.61 3.72
C GLY A 106 -4.37 20.27 4.27
N LYS A 107 -4.92 19.75 5.39
CA LYS A 107 -4.48 18.49 6.02
C LYS A 107 -4.91 17.26 5.21
N PRO A 108 -4.15 16.14 5.31
CA PRO A 108 -4.58 14.88 4.70
C PRO A 108 -5.79 14.30 5.42
N ILE A 109 -6.50 13.38 4.75
CA ILE A 109 -7.53 12.57 5.38
C ILE A 109 -6.95 11.77 6.58
N SER A 110 -7.81 11.40 7.53
CA SER A 110 -7.40 10.58 8.66
C SER A 110 -7.27 9.10 8.28
N VAL A 111 -6.50 8.33 9.10
CA VAL A 111 -6.41 6.85 8.95
C VAL A 111 -7.79 6.20 9.10
N ILE A 112 -8.67 6.78 9.92
CA ILE A 112 -10.06 6.31 10.07
C ILE A 112 -10.81 6.48 8.74
N GLN A 113 -10.70 7.66 8.12
CA GLN A 113 -11.32 7.93 6.81
C GLN A 113 -10.76 6.99 5.74
N TYR A 114 -9.45 6.79 5.72
CA TYR A 114 -8.82 5.83 4.80
C TYR A 114 -9.36 4.40 5.01
N THR A 115 -9.51 3.96 6.26
CA THR A 115 -10.10 2.64 6.57
C THR A 115 -11.55 2.53 6.08
N ARG A 116 -12.34 3.61 6.21
CA ARG A 116 -13.71 3.64 5.66
C ARG A 116 -13.71 3.50 4.14
N ILE A 117 -12.81 4.19 3.44
CA ILE A 117 -12.64 4.07 1.98
C ILE A 117 -12.30 2.62 1.60
N VAL A 118 -11.37 1.98 2.31
CA VAL A 118 -11.03 0.57 2.04
C VAL A 118 -12.25 -0.34 2.24
N LYS A 119 -13.04 -0.13 3.27
CA LYS A 119 -14.28 -0.91 3.48
C LYS A 119 -15.28 -0.71 2.34
N GLN A 120 -15.49 0.52 1.90
CA GLN A 120 -16.34 0.81 0.72
C GLN A 120 -15.82 0.10 -0.54
N TRP A 121 -14.50 0.00 -0.73
CA TRP A 121 -13.92 -0.76 -1.84
C TRP A 121 -14.26 -2.25 -1.76
N MET A 122 -14.29 -2.84 -0.56
CA MET A 122 -14.67 -4.24 -0.39
C MET A 122 -16.15 -4.46 -0.70
N GLU A 123 -17.02 -3.56 -0.25
CA GLU A 123 -18.44 -3.57 -0.59
C GLU A 123 -18.65 -3.49 -2.11
N MET A 124 -17.92 -2.60 -2.81
CA MET A 124 -17.96 -2.50 -4.28
C MET A 124 -17.51 -3.78 -4.99
N LEU A 125 -16.66 -4.59 -4.35
CA LEU A 125 -16.21 -5.90 -4.84
C LEU A 125 -17.16 -7.06 -4.45
N GLY A 126 -18.22 -6.78 -3.68
CA GLY A 126 -19.09 -7.83 -3.12
C GLY A 126 -18.42 -8.67 -2.03
N VAL A 127 -17.41 -8.11 -1.34
CA VAL A 127 -16.65 -8.79 -0.28
C VAL A 127 -16.99 -8.19 1.08
N ASP A 128 -17.19 -9.03 2.11
CA ASP A 128 -17.43 -8.57 3.48
C ASP A 128 -16.28 -7.66 3.97
N PRO A 129 -16.56 -6.40 4.32
CA PRO A 129 -15.54 -5.42 4.70
C PRO A 129 -14.97 -5.63 6.10
N ILE A 130 -15.50 -6.55 6.92
CA ILE A 130 -15.12 -6.69 8.35
C ILE A 130 -13.62 -7.00 8.53
N ASP A 131 -13.06 -7.80 7.65
CA ASP A 131 -11.66 -8.24 7.72
C ASP A 131 -10.67 -7.29 7.04
N TYR A 132 -11.14 -6.14 6.53
CA TYR A 132 -10.33 -5.22 5.75
C TYR A 132 -10.16 -3.86 6.41
N SER A 133 -9.00 -3.24 6.15
CA SER A 133 -8.65 -1.91 6.67
C SER A 133 -7.45 -1.33 5.88
N SER A 134 -6.92 -0.17 6.30
CA SER A 134 -5.67 0.37 5.80
C SER A 134 -4.48 -0.61 5.92
N HIS A 135 -4.48 -1.51 6.91
CA HIS A 135 -3.48 -2.58 7.04
C HIS A 135 -3.57 -3.63 5.93
N SER A 136 -4.75 -3.90 5.40
CA SER A 136 -4.96 -4.80 4.26
C SER A 136 -4.19 -4.32 3.04
N MET A 137 -4.25 -3.02 2.75
CA MET A 137 -3.54 -2.42 1.63
C MET A 137 -2.02 -2.57 1.78
N ARG A 138 -1.50 -2.33 2.99
CA ARG A 138 -0.07 -2.52 3.29
C ARG A 138 0.37 -3.99 3.13
N LYS A 139 -0.49 -4.96 3.42
CA LYS A 139 -0.20 -6.39 3.30
C LYS A 139 -0.23 -6.90 1.86
N THR A 140 -0.99 -6.28 0.98
CA THR A 140 -1.33 -6.78 -0.35
C THR A 140 -0.09 -7.16 -1.16
N LYS A 141 0.76 -6.22 -1.51
CA LYS A 141 1.96 -6.50 -2.32
C LYS A 141 2.97 -7.43 -1.63
N PRO A 142 3.28 -7.26 -0.33
CA PRO A 142 4.15 -8.19 0.39
C PRO A 142 3.66 -9.64 0.38
N THR A 143 2.36 -9.86 0.54
CA THR A 143 1.79 -11.22 0.50
C THR A 143 1.94 -11.84 -0.89
N VAL A 144 1.63 -11.09 -1.95
CA VAL A 144 1.82 -11.56 -3.34
C VAL A 144 3.29 -11.87 -3.63
N ILE A 145 4.23 -11.03 -3.16
CA ILE A 145 5.67 -11.28 -3.32
C ILE A 145 6.05 -12.59 -2.62
N TYR A 146 5.59 -12.79 -1.39
CA TYR A 146 5.89 -14.02 -0.64
C TYR A 146 5.29 -15.25 -1.32
N GLU A 147 4.03 -15.20 -1.75
CA GLU A 147 3.36 -16.32 -2.42
C GLU A 147 4.14 -16.77 -3.67
N LYS A 148 4.66 -15.81 -4.45
CA LYS A 148 5.40 -16.08 -5.68
C LYS A 148 6.85 -16.50 -5.49
N THR A 149 7.51 -16.00 -4.43
CA THR A 149 8.97 -16.15 -4.28
C THR A 149 9.39 -16.98 -3.07
N LYS A 150 8.49 -17.16 -2.10
CA LYS A 150 8.76 -17.73 -0.77
C LYS A 150 9.90 -17.03 0.01
N ASN A 151 10.35 -15.86 -0.46
CA ASN A 151 11.46 -15.12 0.15
C ASN A 151 10.97 -14.19 1.26
N ILE A 152 10.90 -14.72 2.48
CA ILE A 152 10.42 -13.98 3.66
C ILE A 152 11.38 -12.85 4.07
N ASP A 153 12.70 -12.98 3.84
CA ASP A 153 13.66 -11.93 4.19
C ASP A 153 13.52 -10.72 3.27
N ALA A 154 13.31 -10.91 1.99
CA ALA A 154 12.99 -9.82 1.07
C ALA A 154 11.74 -9.06 1.51
N VAL A 155 10.67 -9.77 1.88
CA VAL A 155 9.43 -9.17 2.42
C VAL A 155 9.67 -8.41 3.71
N ARG A 156 10.46 -8.97 4.64
CA ARG A 156 10.86 -8.32 5.88
C ARG A 156 11.56 -6.98 5.63
N ARG A 157 12.50 -6.95 4.70
CA ARG A 157 13.25 -5.74 4.31
C ARG A 157 12.34 -4.69 3.69
N LEU A 158 11.44 -5.09 2.78
CA LEU A 158 10.46 -4.19 2.16
C LEU A 158 9.53 -3.53 3.17
N LEU A 159 9.07 -4.28 4.17
CA LEU A 159 8.20 -3.78 5.24
C LEU A 159 8.95 -2.99 6.31
N GLY A 160 10.29 -3.10 6.37
CA GLY A 160 11.12 -2.53 7.42
C GLY A 160 10.88 -3.20 8.79
N HIS A 161 10.58 -4.50 8.81
CA HIS A 161 10.41 -5.27 10.04
C HIS A 161 11.77 -5.70 10.61
N SER A 162 11.86 -5.73 11.94
CA SER A 162 13.09 -6.11 12.64
C SER A 162 13.33 -7.62 12.67
N SER A 163 12.27 -8.46 12.58
CA SER A 163 12.39 -9.91 12.65
C SER A 163 11.61 -10.63 11.55
N VAL A 164 12.07 -11.82 11.19
CA VAL A 164 11.39 -12.74 10.28
C VAL A 164 10.07 -13.21 10.91
N THR A 165 10.09 -13.58 12.20
CA THR A 165 8.90 -14.03 12.94
C THR A 165 7.76 -13.01 12.88
N ALA A 166 8.07 -11.72 13.13
CA ALA A 166 7.07 -10.65 13.01
C ALA A 166 6.52 -10.52 11.59
N THR A 167 7.35 -10.78 10.58
CA THR A 167 6.94 -10.73 9.17
C THR A 167 6.05 -11.92 8.82
N SER A 168 6.42 -13.14 9.22
CA SER A 168 5.65 -14.37 9.01
C SER A 168 4.25 -14.25 9.61
N SER A 169 4.16 -13.86 10.87
CA SER A 169 2.86 -13.60 11.53
C SER A 169 2.06 -12.50 10.84
N TYR A 170 2.74 -11.44 10.35
CA TYR A 170 2.09 -10.31 9.68
C TYR A 170 1.45 -10.71 8.35
N ILE A 171 2.12 -11.52 7.52
CA ILE A 171 1.60 -11.98 6.22
C ILE A 171 0.77 -13.26 6.32
N GLY A 172 0.72 -13.91 7.50
CA GLY A 172 -0.12 -15.07 7.75
C GLY A 172 0.52 -16.39 7.36
N VAL A 173 1.85 -16.48 7.37
CA VAL A 173 2.55 -17.77 7.24
C VAL A 173 2.32 -18.58 8.51
N THR A 174 1.83 -19.81 8.36
CA THR A 174 1.48 -20.71 9.45
C THR A 174 2.26 -22.02 9.34
N ASP A 175 2.23 -22.84 10.39
CA ASP A 175 2.80 -24.19 10.37
C ASP A 175 2.12 -25.07 9.31
N ASN A 176 0.82 -24.86 9.05
CA ASN A 176 0.11 -25.54 7.96
C ASN A 176 0.73 -25.20 6.60
N SER A 177 1.13 -23.95 6.37
CA SER A 177 1.83 -23.58 5.13
C SER A 177 3.15 -24.32 4.96
N ALA A 178 3.88 -24.58 6.06
CA ALA A 178 5.11 -25.35 6.03
C ALA A 178 4.84 -26.84 5.78
N LEU A 179 3.79 -27.39 6.40
CA LEU A 179 3.37 -28.78 6.18
C LEU A 179 2.90 -29.03 4.74
N ASP A 180 2.20 -28.08 4.14
CA ASP A 180 1.76 -28.16 2.73
C ASP A 180 2.96 -28.16 1.77
N LEU A 181 3.99 -27.35 2.06
CA LEU A 181 5.26 -27.42 1.31
C LEU A 181 5.94 -28.77 1.46
N ALA A 182 6.02 -29.32 2.69
CA ALA A 182 6.61 -30.63 2.92
C ALA A 182 5.87 -31.75 2.17
N ARG A 183 4.55 -31.67 2.06
CA ARG A 183 3.75 -32.62 1.25
C ARG A 183 4.01 -32.47 -0.25
N THR A 184 4.17 -31.23 -0.73
CA THR A 184 4.39 -30.93 -2.15
C THR A 184 5.76 -31.42 -2.62
N TYR A 185 6.77 -31.38 -1.76
CA TYR A 185 8.14 -31.79 -2.04
C TYR A 185 8.50 -33.10 -1.33
N SER A 186 7.60 -34.08 -1.35
CA SER A 186 7.90 -35.47 -0.91
C SER A 186 8.72 -36.17 -1.99
N PHE A 187 9.84 -36.73 -1.60
CA PHE A 187 10.73 -37.56 -2.44
C PHE A 187 10.27 -39.00 -2.49
#